data_ce09ce756f74ac5432f180c525e56145
#
_entry.id   ce09ce756f74ac5432f180c525e56145
#
_cell.length_a   1.000
_cell.length_b   1.000
_cell.length_c   1.000
_cell.angle_alpha   90.00
_cell.angle_beta   90.00
_cell.angle_gamma   90.00
#
_symmetry.space_group_name_H-M   'P 1'
#
loop_
_entity.id
_entity.type
_entity.pdbx_description
1 polymer ?
#
loop_
_entity_poly.entity_id
_entity_poly.type
_entity_poly.pdbx_seq_one_letter_code
_entity_poly.pdbx_strand_id
1 'polypeptide(L)'
;MSSFDGAREQWENYHLGKIREYRQAAENGDPEAMEMLAFHTQKVKYPTREEIIEMLTFAAEHGRETAYWKLADLYANWDEKEHHDKIEHYCRLAFASGKTFTDDQPECLYGSIEYWIKEHHPEWCEMEEGFHADGSYYLLPAYPCRYGMNVFRGVGEEAARQKLNEKKDDG
;
A
#
# COMPACT_ATOMS: atom_id res chain seq x y z
N MET A 1 -35.69 -8.64 12.25
CA MET A 1 -34.29 -8.36 11.90
C MET A 1 -33.98 -6.89 12.09
N SER A 2 -32.86 -6.57 12.72
CA SER A 2 -32.43 -5.18 12.79
C SER A 2 -31.96 -4.71 11.41
N SER A 3 -32.02 -3.40 11.16
CA SER A 3 -31.48 -2.80 9.91
C SER A 3 -29.97 -3.07 9.74
N PHE A 4 -29.30 -3.39 10.83
CA PHE A 4 -27.87 -3.74 10.86
C PHE A 4 -27.59 -5.09 10.18
N ASP A 5 -28.45 -6.10 10.43
CA ASP A 5 -28.28 -7.43 9.85
C ASP A 5 -28.51 -7.41 8.34
N GLY A 6 -29.46 -6.62 7.86
CA GLY A 6 -29.71 -6.45 6.43
C GLY A 6 -28.55 -5.79 5.69
N ALA A 7 -27.94 -4.75 6.30
CA ALA A 7 -26.80 -4.07 5.71
C ALA A 7 -25.56 -4.98 5.62
N ARG A 8 -25.33 -5.79 6.66
CA ARG A 8 -24.22 -6.76 6.67
C ARG A 8 -24.40 -7.82 5.61
N GLU A 9 -25.61 -8.36 5.48
CA GLU A 9 -25.94 -9.36 4.45
C GLU A 9 -25.73 -8.80 3.03
N GLN A 10 -26.18 -7.57 2.77
CA GLN A 10 -25.96 -6.89 1.49
C GLN A 10 -24.47 -6.71 1.18
N TRP A 11 -23.70 -6.33 2.17
CA TRP A 11 -22.25 -6.16 2.03
C TRP A 11 -21.55 -7.49 1.72
N GLU A 12 -21.87 -8.56 2.46
CA GLU A 12 -21.33 -9.90 2.22
C GLU A 12 -21.71 -10.40 0.82
N ASN A 13 -22.98 -10.24 0.43
CA ASN A 13 -23.46 -10.67 -0.88
C ASN A 13 -22.78 -9.91 -2.03
N TYR A 14 -22.50 -8.62 -1.84
CA TYR A 14 -21.74 -7.83 -2.80
C TYR A 14 -20.35 -8.45 -3.05
N HIS A 15 -19.59 -8.70 -1.99
CA HIS A 15 -18.24 -9.27 -2.13
C HIS A 15 -18.26 -10.71 -2.66
N LEU A 16 -19.24 -11.53 -2.24
CA LEU A 16 -19.40 -12.88 -2.78
C LEU A 16 -19.71 -12.85 -4.28
N GLY A 17 -20.53 -11.90 -4.71
CA GLY A 17 -20.81 -11.67 -6.12
C GLY A 17 -19.56 -11.31 -6.92
N LYS A 18 -18.74 -10.43 -6.38
CA LYS A 18 -17.46 -10.05 -6.98
C LYS A 18 -16.47 -11.22 -7.05
N ILE A 19 -16.42 -12.05 -6.01
CA ILE A 19 -15.61 -13.27 -6.02
C ILE A 19 -16.02 -14.18 -7.19
N ARG A 20 -17.31 -14.39 -7.38
CA ARG A 20 -17.79 -15.19 -8.51
C ARG A 20 -17.45 -14.57 -9.86
N GLU A 21 -17.59 -13.24 -9.96
CA GLU A 21 -17.29 -12.49 -11.19
C GLU A 21 -15.82 -12.63 -11.61
N TYR A 22 -14.89 -12.49 -10.67
CA TYR A 22 -13.46 -12.49 -10.99
C TYR A 22 -12.82 -13.88 -11.01
N ARG A 23 -13.44 -14.88 -10.39
CA ARG A 23 -12.81 -16.21 -10.22
C ARG A 23 -12.42 -16.86 -11.55
N GLN A 24 -13.29 -16.88 -12.53
CA GLN A 24 -13.01 -17.53 -13.81
C GLN A 24 -11.86 -16.86 -14.54
N ALA A 25 -11.86 -15.54 -14.60
CA ALA A 25 -10.78 -14.79 -15.23
C ALA A 25 -9.45 -14.97 -14.51
N ALA A 26 -9.48 -14.98 -13.17
CA ALA A 26 -8.29 -15.20 -12.35
C ALA A 26 -7.71 -16.61 -12.57
N GLU A 27 -8.56 -17.63 -12.60
CA GLU A 27 -8.14 -19.01 -12.89
C GLU A 27 -7.56 -19.16 -14.31
N ASN A 28 -8.02 -18.33 -15.23
CA ASN A 28 -7.47 -18.27 -16.59
C ASN A 28 -6.18 -17.43 -16.70
N GLY A 29 -5.69 -16.90 -15.60
CA GLY A 29 -4.40 -16.19 -15.56
C GLY A 29 -4.48 -14.68 -15.75
N ASP A 30 -5.66 -14.08 -15.66
CA ASP A 30 -5.80 -12.63 -15.72
C ASP A 30 -5.28 -12.00 -14.41
N PRO A 31 -4.19 -11.21 -14.48
CA PRO A 31 -3.58 -10.63 -13.27
C PRO A 31 -4.46 -9.60 -12.58
N GLU A 32 -5.23 -8.80 -13.31
CA GLU A 32 -6.18 -7.85 -12.72
C GLU A 32 -7.28 -8.59 -11.95
N ALA A 33 -7.85 -9.62 -12.56
CA ALA A 33 -8.86 -10.44 -11.92
C ALA A 33 -8.30 -11.14 -10.67
N MET A 34 -7.06 -11.58 -10.69
CA MET A 34 -6.41 -12.19 -9.53
C MET A 34 -6.25 -11.20 -8.37
N GLU A 35 -5.83 -9.97 -8.67
CA GLU A 35 -5.72 -8.91 -7.65
C GLU A 35 -7.09 -8.56 -7.05
N MET A 36 -8.11 -8.42 -7.89
CA MET A 36 -9.47 -8.13 -7.45
C MET A 36 -10.08 -9.30 -6.65
N LEU A 37 -9.79 -10.52 -7.06
CA LEU A 37 -10.21 -11.71 -6.32
C LEU A 37 -9.58 -11.73 -4.92
N ALA A 38 -8.29 -11.43 -4.81
CA ALA A 38 -7.60 -11.32 -3.52
C ALA A 38 -8.27 -10.29 -2.62
N PHE A 39 -8.56 -9.11 -3.16
CA PHE A 39 -9.23 -8.04 -2.42
C PHE A 39 -10.59 -8.46 -1.85
N HIS A 40 -11.48 -8.99 -2.69
CA HIS A 40 -12.83 -9.38 -2.25
C HIS A 40 -12.82 -10.60 -1.34
N THR A 41 -11.91 -11.55 -1.57
CA THR A 41 -11.77 -12.74 -0.73
C THR A 41 -11.38 -12.38 0.70
N GLN A 42 -10.51 -11.42 0.90
CA GLN A 42 -10.12 -10.94 2.22
C GLN A 42 -11.31 -10.39 3.02
N LYS A 43 -12.32 -9.86 2.35
CA LYS A 43 -13.48 -9.25 3.00
C LYS A 43 -14.40 -10.28 3.64
N VAL A 44 -14.59 -11.44 3.04
CA VAL A 44 -15.64 -12.37 3.44
C VAL A 44 -15.20 -13.81 3.68
N LYS A 45 -14.03 -14.23 3.19
CA LYS A 45 -13.59 -15.63 3.25
C LYS A 45 -12.50 -15.90 4.29
N TYR A 46 -11.93 -14.86 4.89
CA TYR A 46 -10.86 -14.98 5.89
C TYR A 46 -9.72 -15.90 5.43
N PRO A 47 -9.15 -15.66 4.22
CA PRO A 47 -8.06 -16.49 3.72
C PRO A 47 -6.82 -16.34 4.58
N THR A 48 -5.89 -17.31 4.49
CA THR A 48 -4.60 -17.16 5.15
C THR A 48 -3.79 -16.05 4.47
N ARG A 49 -2.83 -15.51 5.21
CA ARG A 49 -1.92 -14.49 4.69
C ARG A 49 -1.14 -15.03 3.49
N GLU A 50 -0.70 -16.27 3.58
CA GLU A 50 0.04 -16.95 2.52
C GLU A 50 -0.78 -17.07 1.23
N GLU A 51 -2.06 -17.40 1.33
CA GLU A 51 -2.95 -17.46 0.17
C GLU A 51 -3.06 -16.10 -0.53
N ILE A 52 -3.22 -15.03 0.22
CA ILE A 52 -3.31 -13.68 -0.33
C ILE A 52 -1.98 -13.24 -0.96
N ILE A 53 -0.87 -13.52 -0.29
CA ILE A 53 0.46 -13.21 -0.83
C ILE A 53 0.69 -13.95 -2.14
N GLU A 54 0.31 -15.22 -2.23
CA GLU A 54 0.42 -16.00 -3.47
C GLU A 54 -0.36 -15.35 -4.63
N MET A 55 -1.61 -14.97 -4.37
CA MET A 55 -2.47 -14.32 -5.37
C MET A 55 -1.91 -12.98 -5.82
N LEU A 56 -1.47 -12.14 -4.89
CA LEU A 56 -0.91 -10.83 -5.21
C LEU A 56 0.47 -10.94 -5.87
N THR A 57 1.27 -11.92 -5.49
CA THR A 57 2.57 -12.18 -6.14
C THR A 57 2.37 -12.56 -7.60
N PHE A 58 1.41 -13.44 -7.87
CA PHE A 58 1.04 -13.77 -9.26
C PHE A 58 0.65 -12.52 -10.03
N ALA A 59 -0.24 -11.70 -9.48
CA ALA A 59 -0.70 -10.47 -10.12
C ALA A 59 0.48 -9.52 -10.41
N ALA A 60 1.37 -9.33 -9.44
CA ALA A 60 2.55 -8.46 -9.57
C ALA A 60 3.50 -8.96 -10.66
N GLU A 61 3.80 -10.26 -10.68
CA GLU A 61 4.69 -10.88 -11.66
C GLU A 61 4.12 -10.85 -13.08
N HIS A 62 2.82 -10.69 -13.24
CA HIS A 62 2.13 -10.63 -14.52
C HIS A 62 1.66 -9.22 -14.90
N GLY A 63 2.26 -8.19 -14.30
CA GLY A 63 2.11 -6.82 -14.74
C GLY A 63 1.19 -5.92 -13.91
N ARG A 64 0.64 -6.40 -12.79
CA ARG A 64 -0.18 -5.54 -11.90
C ARG A 64 0.70 -4.79 -10.91
N GLU A 65 1.12 -3.61 -11.31
CA GLU A 65 1.99 -2.74 -10.51
C GLU A 65 1.34 -2.26 -9.21
N THR A 66 0.01 -2.15 -9.17
CA THR A 66 -0.74 -1.80 -7.97
C THR A 66 -0.59 -2.85 -6.86
N ALA A 67 -0.25 -4.10 -7.21
CA ALA A 67 -0.02 -5.16 -6.24
C ALA A 67 1.26 -4.97 -5.41
N TYR A 68 2.22 -4.17 -5.87
CA TYR A 68 3.48 -3.97 -5.15
C TYR A 68 3.27 -3.37 -3.75
N TRP A 69 2.48 -2.31 -3.63
CA TRP A 69 2.18 -1.70 -2.32
C TRP A 69 1.44 -2.65 -1.40
N LYS A 70 0.51 -3.42 -1.95
CA LYS A 70 -0.27 -4.40 -1.19
C LYS A 70 0.62 -5.50 -0.61
N LEU A 71 1.58 -5.99 -1.40
CA LEU A 71 2.56 -6.97 -0.96
C LEU A 71 3.49 -6.40 0.10
N ALA A 72 4.01 -5.20 -0.11
CA ALA A 72 4.85 -4.52 0.87
C ALA A 72 4.13 -4.39 2.23
N ASP A 73 2.86 -3.97 2.20
CA ASP A 73 2.06 -3.81 3.41
C ASP A 73 1.80 -5.15 4.12
N LEU A 74 1.47 -6.19 3.37
CA LEU A 74 1.23 -7.51 3.94
C LEU A 74 2.47 -8.06 4.67
N TYR A 75 3.64 -7.91 4.06
CA TYR A 75 4.88 -8.35 4.70
C TYR A 75 5.24 -7.48 5.91
N ALA A 76 5.05 -6.17 5.84
CA ALA A 76 5.31 -5.26 6.96
C ALA A 76 4.38 -5.53 8.14
N ASN A 77 3.12 -5.85 7.88
CA ASN A 77 2.14 -6.18 8.91
C ASN A 77 2.34 -7.60 9.48
N TRP A 78 2.99 -8.47 8.74
CA TRP A 78 3.25 -9.84 9.19
C TRP A 78 4.43 -9.89 10.16
N ASP A 79 5.64 -9.67 9.64
CA ASP A 79 6.86 -9.57 10.43
C ASP A 79 7.88 -8.73 9.66
N GLU A 80 7.97 -7.47 10.04
CA GLU A 80 8.82 -6.51 9.34
C GLU A 80 10.32 -6.83 9.42
N LYS A 81 10.74 -7.51 10.48
CA LYS A 81 12.15 -7.87 10.65
C LYS A 81 12.53 -9.06 9.79
N GLU A 82 11.70 -10.09 9.79
CA GLU A 82 11.91 -11.28 8.96
C GLU A 82 11.80 -10.98 7.48
N HIS A 83 10.87 -10.10 7.10
CA HIS A 83 10.56 -9.80 5.71
C HIS A 83 11.12 -8.47 5.20
N HIS A 84 12.09 -7.90 5.91
CA HIS A 84 12.68 -6.61 5.54
C HIS A 84 13.08 -6.54 4.06
N ASP A 85 13.75 -7.55 3.54
CA ASP A 85 14.20 -7.58 2.14
C ASP A 85 13.04 -7.58 1.14
N LYS A 86 11.97 -8.27 1.45
CA LYS A 86 10.78 -8.31 0.61
C LYS A 86 10.02 -6.98 0.64
N ILE A 87 9.91 -6.37 1.82
CA ILE A 87 9.29 -5.04 1.97
C ILE A 87 10.08 -4.02 1.14
N GLU A 88 11.39 -4.00 1.30
CA GLU A 88 12.30 -3.14 0.53
C GLU A 88 12.12 -3.34 -0.98
N HIS A 89 12.13 -4.58 -1.42
CA HIS A 89 11.99 -4.94 -2.84
C HIS A 89 10.68 -4.41 -3.44
N TYR A 90 9.56 -4.66 -2.78
CA TYR A 90 8.26 -4.24 -3.29
C TYR A 90 8.05 -2.73 -3.19
N CYS A 91 8.58 -2.08 -2.16
CA CYS A 91 8.59 -0.62 -2.08
C CYS A 91 9.33 0.01 -3.26
N ARG A 92 10.52 -0.50 -3.61
CA ARG A 92 11.31 0.00 -4.73
C ARG A 92 10.59 -0.18 -6.06
N LEU A 93 9.96 -1.33 -6.28
CA LEU A 93 9.15 -1.57 -7.47
C LEU A 93 7.95 -0.63 -7.54
N ALA A 94 7.29 -0.40 -6.42
CA ALA A 94 6.13 0.49 -6.35
C ALA A 94 6.53 1.95 -6.66
N PHE A 95 7.62 2.43 -6.10
CA PHE A 95 8.15 3.77 -6.42
C PHE A 95 8.50 3.89 -7.90
N ALA A 96 9.19 2.90 -8.45
CA ALA A 96 9.59 2.90 -9.85
C ALA A 96 8.38 2.88 -10.80
N SER A 97 7.30 2.22 -10.41
CA SER A 97 6.07 2.16 -11.21
C SER A 97 5.29 3.47 -11.24
N GLY A 98 5.45 4.31 -10.21
CA GLY A 98 4.64 5.52 -10.02
C GLY A 98 3.18 5.25 -9.70
N LYS A 99 2.80 4.00 -9.44
CA LYS A 99 1.42 3.64 -9.11
C LYS A 99 1.13 3.87 -7.65
N THR A 100 -0.11 4.26 -7.38
CA THR A 100 -0.62 4.42 -6.03
C THR A 100 -1.03 3.08 -5.44
N PHE A 101 -1.38 3.08 -4.18
CA PHE A 101 -1.79 1.87 -3.45
C PHE A 101 -2.99 1.17 -4.14
N THR A 102 -3.98 1.95 -4.52
CA THR A 102 -5.06 1.52 -5.39
C THR A 102 -5.40 2.66 -6.36
N ASP A 103 -5.85 2.32 -7.56
CA ASP A 103 -6.31 3.34 -8.50
C ASP A 103 -7.57 4.06 -8.00
N ASP A 104 -8.38 3.36 -7.18
CA ASP A 104 -9.64 3.87 -6.64
C ASP A 104 -9.50 4.60 -5.30
N GLN A 105 -8.42 4.35 -4.55
CA GLN A 105 -8.17 4.93 -3.22
C GLN A 105 -6.72 5.41 -3.09
N PRO A 106 -6.36 6.42 -3.87
CA PRO A 106 -4.97 6.89 -3.92
C PRO A 106 -4.49 7.53 -2.60
N GLU A 107 -5.40 7.93 -1.73
CA GLU A 107 -5.08 8.57 -0.46
C GLU A 107 -4.75 7.58 0.67
N CYS A 108 -4.93 6.28 0.45
CA CYS A 108 -4.74 5.29 1.50
C CYS A 108 -3.49 4.43 1.32
N LEU A 109 -2.44 4.74 2.05
CA LEU A 109 -1.45 3.75 2.46
C LEU A 109 -1.85 3.21 3.82
N TYR A 110 -1.78 1.90 3.99
CA TYR A 110 -2.03 1.28 5.28
C TYR A 110 -0.89 1.57 6.25
N GLY A 111 -1.23 1.69 7.54
CA GLY A 111 -0.32 2.15 8.56
C GLY A 111 0.99 1.37 8.66
N SER A 112 0.98 0.06 8.41
CA SER A 112 2.18 -0.77 8.54
C SER A 112 3.27 -0.38 7.56
N ILE A 113 2.93 -0.21 6.28
CA ILE A 113 3.93 0.19 5.28
C ILE A 113 4.34 1.65 5.42
N GLU A 114 3.40 2.51 5.80
CA GLU A 114 3.67 3.90 6.08
C GLU A 114 4.70 4.08 7.19
N TYR A 115 4.52 3.38 8.32
CA TYR A 115 5.45 3.40 9.43
C TYR A 115 6.81 2.83 9.05
N TRP A 116 6.83 1.74 8.30
CA TRP A 116 8.06 1.13 7.83
C TRP A 116 8.89 2.07 6.96
N ILE A 117 8.25 2.74 5.99
CA ILE A 117 8.91 3.73 5.12
C ILE A 117 9.47 4.88 5.95
N LYS A 118 8.69 5.42 6.86
CA LYS A 118 9.11 6.53 7.71
C LYS A 118 10.31 6.16 8.58
N GLU A 119 10.35 4.93 9.08
CA GLU A 119 11.43 4.45 9.95
C GLU A 119 12.71 4.14 9.16
N HIS A 120 12.58 3.45 8.03
CA HIS A 120 13.74 2.94 7.28
C HIS A 120 14.18 3.83 6.12
N HIS A 121 13.26 4.58 5.53
CA HIS A 121 13.51 5.44 4.37
C HIS A 121 12.83 6.80 4.50
N PRO A 122 13.19 7.60 5.51
CA PRO A 122 12.61 8.95 5.64
C PRO A 122 12.87 9.83 4.42
N GLU A 123 13.90 9.54 3.65
CA GLU A 123 14.22 10.22 2.39
C GLU A 123 13.15 10.03 1.30
N TRP A 124 12.28 9.05 1.45
CA TRP A 124 11.16 8.82 0.54
C TRP A 124 9.90 9.60 0.92
N CYS A 125 9.92 10.30 2.03
CA CYS A 125 8.80 11.09 2.53
C CYS A 125 9.03 12.58 2.28
N GLU A 126 7.93 13.33 2.14
CA GLU A 126 8.03 14.79 2.22
C GLU A 126 8.36 15.20 3.66
N MET A 127 9.10 16.29 3.78
CA MET A 127 9.45 16.81 5.10
C MET A 127 8.40 17.83 5.54
N GLU A 128 7.94 17.69 6.78
CA GLU A 128 7.08 18.65 7.43
C GLU A 128 7.92 19.46 8.41
N GLU A 129 7.80 20.77 8.36
CA GLU A 129 8.52 21.67 9.27
C GLU A 129 7.56 22.55 10.06
N GLY A 130 7.98 22.96 11.24
CA GLY A 130 7.19 23.82 12.10
C GLY A 130 7.87 24.12 13.41
N PHE A 131 7.09 24.64 14.36
CA PHE A 131 7.57 24.95 15.70
C PHE A 131 6.70 24.26 16.74
N HIS A 132 7.35 23.68 17.74
CA HIS A 132 6.69 23.19 18.94
C HIS A 132 6.10 24.34 19.75
N ALA A 133 5.21 24.03 20.69
CA ALA A 133 4.61 25.02 21.57
C ALA A 133 5.66 25.79 22.40
N ASP A 134 6.82 25.18 22.69
CA ASP A 134 7.95 25.78 23.40
C ASP A 134 8.83 26.68 22.53
N GLY A 135 8.49 26.82 21.23
CA GLY A 135 9.26 27.63 20.28
C GLY A 135 10.41 26.90 19.58
N SER A 136 10.70 25.66 19.95
CA SER A 136 11.73 24.88 19.26
C SER A 136 11.28 24.44 17.85
N TYR A 137 12.22 24.46 16.91
CA TYR A 137 11.98 24.07 15.51
C TYR A 137 12.03 22.56 15.35
N TYR A 138 11.19 22.03 14.47
CA TYR A 138 11.27 20.63 14.06
C TYR A 138 11.21 20.48 12.54
N LEU A 139 11.86 19.43 12.06
CA LEU A 139 11.83 18.98 10.67
C LEU A 139 11.70 17.46 10.70
N LEU A 140 10.55 16.94 10.33
CA LEU A 140 10.20 15.52 10.44
C LEU A 140 9.66 14.97 9.12
N PRO A 141 9.94 13.68 8.81
CA PRO A 141 9.29 13.02 7.69
C PRO A 141 7.78 12.99 7.88
N ALA A 142 7.05 13.48 6.91
CA ALA A 142 5.60 13.40 6.90
C ALA A 142 5.14 12.01 6.46
N TYR A 143 3.98 11.61 6.94
CA TYR A 143 3.37 10.37 6.47
C TYR A 143 2.89 10.52 5.04
N PRO A 144 3.24 9.59 4.14
CA PRO A 144 2.85 9.70 2.73
C PRO A 144 1.34 9.82 2.51
N CYS A 145 0.54 9.09 3.25
CA CYS A 145 -0.91 9.11 3.10
C CYS A 145 -1.55 10.45 3.51
N ARG A 146 -0.89 11.24 4.34
CA ARG A 146 -1.39 12.55 4.78
C ARG A 146 -1.47 13.55 3.61
N TYR A 147 -0.57 13.41 2.65
CA TYR A 147 -0.48 14.29 1.47
C TYR A 147 -1.01 13.61 0.22
N GLY A 148 -1.71 12.50 0.40
CA GLY A 148 -2.11 11.63 -0.69
C GLY A 148 -0.92 10.96 -1.36
N MET A 149 -1.17 10.11 -2.31
CA MET A 149 -0.13 9.35 -3.00
C MET A 149 0.74 10.19 -3.93
N ASN A 150 0.46 11.47 -4.03
CA ASN A 150 1.26 12.40 -4.86
C ASN A 150 2.73 12.46 -4.42
N VAL A 151 3.00 12.20 -3.13
CA VAL A 151 4.37 12.11 -2.62
C VAL A 151 5.18 11.06 -3.36
N PHE A 152 4.53 9.98 -3.78
CA PHE A 152 5.18 8.86 -4.45
C PHE A 152 5.08 8.90 -5.98
N ARG A 153 4.21 9.74 -6.54
CA ARG A 153 4.02 9.83 -7.99
C ARG A 153 5.25 10.42 -8.67
N GLY A 154 5.88 9.63 -9.54
CA GLY A 154 7.05 10.07 -10.30
C GLY A 154 8.25 10.40 -9.44
N VAL A 155 8.22 10.05 -8.16
CA VAL A 155 9.35 10.24 -7.25
C VAL A 155 9.99 8.89 -7.01
N GLY A 156 11.03 8.59 -7.76
CA GLY A 156 11.89 7.46 -7.47
C GLY A 156 12.72 7.73 -6.22
N GLU A 157 13.38 6.70 -5.70
CA GLU A 157 14.25 6.80 -4.54
C GLU A 157 15.26 7.96 -4.65
N GLU A 158 15.85 8.11 -5.82
CA GLU A 158 16.86 9.15 -6.08
C GLU A 158 16.26 10.56 -5.98
N ALA A 159 15.06 10.78 -6.53
CA ALA A 159 14.38 12.06 -6.45
C ALA A 159 13.97 12.38 -5.01
N ALA A 160 13.54 11.38 -4.24
CA ALA A 160 13.23 11.56 -2.82
C ALA A 160 14.46 11.94 -2.02
N ARG A 161 15.61 11.31 -2.26
CA ARG A 161 16.89 11.68 -1.65
C ARG A 161 17.31 13.09 -2.01
N GLN A 162 17.13 13.48 -3.26
CA GLN A 162 17.50 14.82 -3.71
C GLN A 162 16.67 15.89 -2.99
N LYS A 163 15.36 15.70 -2.86
CA LYS A 163 14.48 16.60 -2.10
C LYS A 163 14.93 16.73 -0.64
N LEU A 164 15.27 15.63 -0.01
CA LEU A 164 15.74 15.64 1.38
C LEU A 164 17.05 16.41 1.53
N ASN A 165 17.99 16.22 0.61
CA ASN A 165 19.29 16.90 0.62
C ASN A 165 19.14 18.40 0.39
N GLU A 166 18.26 18.83 -0.51
CA GLU A 166 17.94 20.24 -0.75
C GLU A 166 17.44 20.91 0.53
N LYS A 167 16.56 20.26 1.29
CA LYS A 167 16.06 20.79 2.57
C LYS A 167 17.11 20.85 3.66
N LYS A 168 18.09 19.95 3.68
CA LYS A 168 19.23 20.00 4.61
C LYS A 168 20.17 21.16 4.30
N ASP A 169 20.36 21.48 3.03
CA ASP A 169 21.23 22.59 2.59
C ASP A 169 20.60 23.96 2.87
N ASP A 170 19.26 24.04 2.88
CA ASP A 170 18.50 25.28 3.19
C ASP A 170 18.36 25.52 4.71
N GLY A 171 18.72 24.59 5.52
CA GLY A 171 18.66 24.69 6.98
C GLY A 171 19.98 24.91 7.60
#